data_950b2d69732e197b43c1fa644c876ce1
#
_entry.id   950b2d69732e197b43c1fa644c876ce1
#
_cell.length_a   1.000
_cell.length_b   1.000
_cell.length_c   1.000
_cell.angle_alpha   90.00
_cell.angle_beta   90.00
_cell.angle_gamma   90.00
#
_symmetry.space_group_name_H-M   'P 1'
#
loop_
_entity.id
_entity.type
_entity.pdbx_description
1 polymer ?
#
loop_
_entity_poly.entity_id
_entity_poly.type
_entity_poly.pdbx_seq_one_letter_code
_entity_poly.pdbx_strand_id
1 'polypeptide(L)'
;ASMAIGAPAASACWYGDKSDVTILYTNDVHTYIDKQSPKLTYAAIADLKQSYQNAGKDVLLVDAGDHIQGTAYGSMDDGATIIELMNEAGYDLATPGNHEFDYGMARAKAVIQEADFPYVSCNWVDLRTGFNVLPSVKFFFVGGRKIAFVGVTTPETFTKSTPAYFMDKSQSRYIYDLSLIHISEPTRPLYI
;
A
#
# COMPACT_ATOMS: atom_id res chain seq x y z
N ALA A 1 -51.74 -33.52 5.51
CA ALA A 1 -50.77 -32.45 5.75
C ALA A 1 -49.43 -32.89 5.19
N SER A 2 -49.07 -32.35 4.04
CA SER A 2 -47.74 -32.60 3.42
C SER A 2 -46.85 -31.41 3.80
N MET A 3 -45.77 -31.68 4.57
CA MET A 3 -44.70 -30.73 4.77
C MET A 3 -43.77 -30.78 3.55
N ALA A 4 -43.72 -29.69 2.81
CA ALA A 4 -42.69 -29.48 1.82
C ALA A 4 -41.44 -28.95 2.53
N ILE A 5 -40.34 -29.74 2.54
CA ILE A 5 -39.06 -29.31 3.00
C ILE A 5 -38.45 -28.53 1.83
N GLY A 6 -38.39 -27.20 1.94
CA GLY A 6 -37.71 -26.35 0.98
C GLY A 6 -36.22 -26.64 1.02
N ALA A 7 -35.65 -27.04 -0.11
CA ALA A 7 -34.23 -27.13 -0.28
C ALA A 7 -33.58 -25.74 -0.13
N PRO A 8 -32.45 -25.61 0.55
CA PRO A 8 -31.74 -24.33 0.60
C PRO A 8 -31.36 -23.95 -0.83
N ALA A 9 -31.66 -22.72 -1.21
CA ALA A 9 -31.25 -22.16 -2.46
C ALA A 9 -29.72 -22.30 -2.58
N ALA A 10 -29.26 -22.98 -3.60
CA ALA A 10 -27.85 -23.04 -3.94
C ALA A 10 -27.34 -21.62 -4.05
N SER A 11 -26.28 -21.32 -3.33
CA SER A 11 -25.54 -20.07 -3.45
C SER A 11 -25.25 -19.84 -4.93
N ALA A 12 -25.92 -18.84 -5.52
CA ALA A 12 -25.62 -18.42 -6.87
C ALA A 12 -24.13 -18.07 -6.90
N CYS A 13 -23.36 -18.86 -7.62
CA CYS A 13 -22.00 -18.54 -7.97
C CYS A 13 -22.06 -17.18 -8.65
N TRP A 14 -21.37 -16.18 -8.10
CA TRP A 14 -21.26 -14.85 -8.68
C TRP A 14 -20.46 -14.93 -9.97
N TYR A 15 -21.06 -15.39 -11.04
CA TYR A 15 -20.59 -15.30 -12.40
C TYR A 15 -21.25 -14.08 -13.06
N GLY A 16 -21.06 -12.90 -12.45
CA GLY A 16 -21.33 -11.65 -13.14
C GLY A 16 -20.32 -11.47 -14.26
N ASP A 17 -20.72 -10.82 -15.34
CA ASP A 17 -19.80 -10.46 -16.41
C ASP A 17 -18.60 -9.72 -15.82
N LYS A 18 -17.39 -10.21 -16.12
CA LYS A 18 -16.14 -9.61 -15.65
C LYS A 18 -15.86 -8.37 -16.50
N SER A 19 -15.81 -7.21 -15.88
CA SER A 19 -15.36 -5.97 -16.53
C SER A 19 -13.84 -5.87 -16.52
N ASP A 20 -13.31 -5.01 -17.38
CA ASP A 20 -11.91 -4.63 -17.33
C ASP A 20 -11.67 -3.70 -16.13
N VAL A 21 -10.62 -3.98 -15.38
CA VAL A 21 -10.19 -3.15 -14.25
C VAL A 21 -8.97 -2.36 -14.65
N THR A 22 -9.05 -1.04 -14.52
CA THR A 22 -7.92 -0.14 -14.74
C THR A 22 -7.16 0.07 -13.44
N ILE A 23 -5.85 -0.12 -13.45
CA ILE A 23 -4.98 0.19 -12.32
C ILE A 23 -4.16 1.42 -12.70
N LEU A 24 -4.43 2.54 -12.05
CA LEU A 24 -3.59 3.73 -12.08
C LEU A 24 -2.55 3.59 -10.97
N TYR A 25 -1.30 3.94 -11.27
CA TYR A 25 -0.27 3.88 -10.25
C TYR A 25 0.67 5.06 -10.31
N THR A 26 1.20 5.43 -9.15
CA THR A 26 2.29 6.38 -8.97
C THR A 26 3.48 5.70 -8.29
N ASN A 27 4.66 6.25 -8.50
CA ASN A 27 5.92 5.77 -7.95
C ASN A 27 6.93 6.92 -7.94
N ASP A 28 7.73 7.05 -6.89
CA ASP A 28 8.78 8.08 -6.78
C ASP A 28 8.25 9.51 -7.04
N VAL A 29 7.11 9.86 -6.44
CA VAL A 29 6.51 11.19 -6.60
C VAL A 29 7.37 12.26 -5.93
N HIS A 30 8.03 11.92 -4.81
CA HIS A 30 8.97 12.76 -4.09
C HIS A 30 8.45 14.17 -3.84
N THR A 31 7.18 14.28 -3.48
CA THR A 31 6.49 15.55 -3.16
C THR A 31 6.52 16.62 -4.28
N TYR A 32 6.79 16.24 -5.54
CA TYR A 32 6.72 17.14 -6.69
C TYR A 32 5.26 17.32 -7.12
N ILE A 33 4.56 18.22 -6.42
CA ILE A 33 3.11 18.41 -6.53
C ILE A 33 2.71 19.75 -7.15
N ASP A 34 3.67 20.64 -7.42
CA ASP A 34 3.38 21.96 -7.94
C ASP A 34 3.30 21.98 -9.47
N LYS A 35 2.62 23.02 -9.99
CA LYS A 35 2.41 23.22 -11.42
C LYS A 35 3.70 23.58 -12.19
N GLN A 36 4.78 23.90 -11.49
CA GLN A 36 6.06 24.23 -12.11
C GLN A 36 6.84 22.95 -12.47
N SER A 37 6.48 21.83 -11.86
CA SER A 37 6.97 20.53 -12.28
C SER A 37 6.21 20.07 -13.54
N PRO A 38 6.87 19.48 -14.54
CA PRO A 38 6.19 18.87 -15.68
C PRO A 38 5.43 17.59 -15.30
N LYS A 39 5.42 17.24 -14.02
CA LYS A 39 4.81 16.04 -13.48
C LYS A 39 3.33 16.26 -13.15
N LEU A 40 2.58 15.17 -13.08
CA LEU A 40 1.17 15.21 -12.69
C LEU A 40 1.03 15.65 -11.22
N THR A 41 0.10 16.55 -10.97
CA THR A 41 -0.30 16.92 -9.60
C THR A 41 -1.28 15.89 -9.03
N TYR A 42 -1.43 15.83 -7.71
CA TYR A 42 -2.44 14.96 -7.09
C TYR A 42 -3.86 15.30 -7.54
N ALA A 43 -4.17 16.59 -7.77
CA ALA A 43 -5.45 17.00 -8.34
C ALA A 43 -5.68 16.42 -9.73
N ALA A 44 -4.67 16.44 -10.62
CA ALA A 44 -4.78 15.86 -11.94
C ALA A 44 -4.92 14.32 -11.90
N ILE A 45 -4.30 13.67 -10.94
CA ILE A 45 -4.45 12.21 -10.71
C ILE A 45 -5.87 11.89 -10.23
N ALA A 46 -6.40 12.70 -9.30
CA ALA A 46 -7.78 12.59 -8.82
C ALA A 46 -8.79 12.77 -9.96
N ASP A 47 -8.61 13.81 -10.78
CA ASP A 47 -9.44 14.08 -11.96
C ASP A 47 -9.40 12.92 -12.96
N LEU A 48 -8.20 12.35 -13.17
CA LEU A 48 -8.04 11.18 -14.04
C LEU A 48 -8.82 9.98 -13.49
N LYS A 49 -8.66 9.64 -12.21
CA LYS A 49 -9.42 8.57 -11.55
C LYS A 49 -10.91 8.80 -11.69
N GLN A 50 -11.37 10.02 -11.39
CA GLN A 50 -12.78 10.41 -11.49
C GLN A 50 -13.32 10.28 -12.92
N SER A 51 -12.50 10.61 -13.93
CA SER A 51 -12.90 10.49 -15.34
C SER A 51 -13.18 9.04 -15.74
N TYR A 52 -12.36 8.09 -15.26
CA TYR A 52 -12.60 6.66 -15.45
C TYR A 52 -13.87 6.20 -14.75
N GLN A 53 -14.08 6.64 -13.50
CA GLN A 53 -15.29 6.31 -12.74
C GLN A 53 -16.55 6.85 -13.40
N ASN A 54 -16.53 8.10 -13.87
CA ASN A 54 -17.64 8.73 -14.60
C ASN A 54 -17.94 8.02 -15.93
N ALA A 55 -16.94 7.40 -16.54
CA ALA A 55 -17.10 6.57 -17.73
C ALA A 55 -17.58 5.13 -17.40
N GLY A 56 -17.94 4.86 -16.14
CA GLY A 56 -18.40 3.55 -15.70
C GLY A 56 -17.31 2.48 -15.68
N LYS A 57 -16.03 2.88 -15.60
CA LYS A 57 -14.91 1.94 -15.53
C LYS A 57 -14.58 1.60 -14.08
N ASP A 58 -14.23 0.34 -13.87
CA ASP A 58 -13.63 -0.11 -12.62
C ASP A 58 -12.17 0.37 -12.56
N VAL A 59 -11.83 1.16 -11.54
CA VAL A 59 -10.48 1.76 -11.42
C VAL A 59 -9.99 1.69 -9.99
N LEU A 60 -8.71 1.37 -9.83
CA LEU A 60 -7.96 1.45 -8.59
C LEU A 60 -6.76 2.38 -8.80
N LEU A 61 -6.47 3.20 -7.79
CA LEU A 61 -5.31 4.09 -7.73
C LEU A 61 -4.38 3.64 -6.61
N VAL A 62 -3.15 3.27 -6.94
CA VAL A 62 -2.18 2.73 -6.00
C VAL A 62 -0.85 3.47 -6.07
N ASP A 63 -0.07 3.42 -5.00
CA ASP A 63 1.25 4.04 -4.93
C ASP A 63 2.32 3.02 -4.57
N ALA A 64 3.47 3.08 -5.24
CA ALA A 64 4.58 2.15 -5.06
C ALA A 64 5.69 2.69 -4.15
N GLY A 65 5.44 3.81 -3.43
CA GLY A 65 6.35 4.36 -2.42
C GLY A 65 7.14 5.58 -2.88
N ASP A 66 7.93 6.12 -1.96
CA ASP A 66 8.76 7.32 -2.10
C ASP A 66 7.92 8.58 -2.41
N HIS A 67 6.84 8.78 -1.65
CA HIS A 67 5.93 9.91 -1.86
C HIS A 67 6.08 11.04 -0.83
N ILE A 68 6.55 10.77 0.42
CA ILE A 68 6.52 11.79 1.49
C ILE A 68 7.75 12.70 1.54
N GLN A 69 8.86 12.33 0.89
CA GLN A 69 10.14 13.04 0.97
C GLN A 69 10.55 13.59 -0.40
N GLY A 70 11.19 14.76 -0.44
CA GLY A 70 11.77 15.34 -1.66
C GLY A 70 11.83 16.86 -1.63
N THR A 71 10.72 17.55 -1.81
CA THR A 71 10.65 19.03 -1.79
C THR A 71 10.31 19.58 -0.40
N ALA A 72 10.22 20.91 -0.30
CA ALA A 72 9.78 21.57 0.93
C ALA A 72 8.40 21.11 1.40
N TYR A 73 7.51 20.72 0.50
CA TYR A 73 6.16 20.24 0.86
C TYR A 73 6.19 18.98 1.73
N GLY A 74 7.15 18.10 1.52
CA GLY A 74 7.30 16.93 2.39
C GLY A 74 8.09 17.21 3.65
N SER A 75 9.12 18.08 3.60
CA SER A 75 10.01 18.31 4.73
C SER A 75 9.48 19.29 5.77
N MET A 76 8.44 20.09 5.47
CA MET A 76 7.87 21.06 6.41
C MET A 76 7.09 20.40 7.56
N ASP A 77 6.49 19.24 7.30
CA ASP A 77 5.64 18.52 8.25
C ASP A 77 5.86 17.01 8.23
N ASP A 78 7.07 16.61 7.78
CA ASP A 78 7.48 15.22 7.69
C ASP A 78 6.46 14.35 6.91
N GLY A 79 5.91 14.91 5.82
CA GLY A 79 5.04 14.22 4.89
C GLY A 79 3.54 14.24 5.23
N ALA A 80 3.09 14.92 6.29
CA ALA A 80 1.66 14.96 6.66
C ALA A 80 0.79 15.52 5.53
N THR A 81 1.14 16.69 4.99
CA THR A 81 0.41 17.31 3.86
C THR A 81 0.32 16.38 2.65
N ILE A 82 1.37 15.60 2.38
CA ILE A 82 1.35 14.68 1.25
C ILE A 82 0.30 13.58 1.46
N ILE A 83 0.22 13.02 2.67
CA ILE A 83 -0.79 12.00 2.99
C ILE A 83 -2.21 12.57 2.88
N GLU A 84 -2.45 13.81 3.36
CA GLU A 84 -3.74 14.48 3.19
C GLU A 84 -4.10 14.62 1.70
N LEU A 85 -3.16 15.06 0.86
CA LEU A 85 -3.39 15.17 -0.58
C LEU A 85 -3.64 13.82 -1.26
N MET A 86 -2.98 12.75 -0.80
CA MET A 86 -3.24 11.39 -1.28
C MET A 86 -4.62 10.89 -0.83
N ASN A 87 -5.06 11.20 0.40
CA ASN A 87 -6.41 10.92 0.90
C ASN A 87 -7.46 11.63 0.00
N GLU A 88 -7.28 12.93 -0.27
CA GLU A 88 -8.17 13.70 -1.14
C GLU A 88 -8.16 13.19 -2.59
N ALA A 89 -7.01 12.77 -3.10
CA ALA A 89 -6.89 12.18 -4.44
C ALA A 89 -7.56 10.80 -4.54
N GLY A 90 -7.91 10.20 -3.39
CA GLY A 90 -8.62 8.93 -3.31
C GLY A 90 -7.75 7.74 -3.66
N TYR A 91 -6.53 7.68 -3.15
CA TYR A 91 -5.70 6.48 -3.25
C TYR A 91 -6.40 5.28 -2.59
N ASP A 92 -6.24 4.12 -3.18
CA ASP A 92 -6.86 2.87 -2.70
C ASP A 92 -5.86 1.99 -1.94
N LEU A 93 -4.55 2.16 -2.20
CA LEU A 93 -3.48 1.36 -1.61
C LEU A 93 -2.12 2.03 -1.79
N ALA A 94 -1.21 1.79 -0.83
CA ALA A 94 0.21 2.12 -1.00
C ALA A 94 1.13 1.02 -0.42
N THR A 95 2.40 1.08 -0.80
CA THR A 95 3.50 0.36 -0.14
C THR A 95 4.59 1.35 0.23
N PRO A 96 5.29 1.20 1.37
CA PRO A 96 6.39 2.08 1.69
C PRO A 96 7.59 1.80 0.78
N GLY A 97 8.18 2.87 0.23
CA GLY A 97 9.49 2.86 -0.37
C GLY A 97 10.60 3.08 0.67
N ASN A 98 11.79 3.50 0.24
CA ASN A 98 12.88 3.78 1.18
C ASN A 98 12.77 5.17 1.83
N HIS A 99 12.18 6.14 1.16
CA HIS A 99 12.07 7.51 1.66
C HIS A 99 10.93 7.71 2.68
N GLU A 100 10.03 6.76 2.84
CA GLU A 100 9.05 6.78 3.93
C GLU A 100 9.71 6.66 5.31
N PHE A 101 10.97 6.24 5.38
CA PHE A 101 11.72 6.12 6.64
C PHE A 101 12.64 7.30 6.93
N ASP A 102 12.77 8.28 6.05
CA ASP A 102 13.75 9.37 6.19
C ASP A 102 13.49 10.29 7.39
N TYR A 103 12.25 10.42 7.81
CA TYR A 103 11.86 11.14 9.03
C TYR A 103 11.83 10.25 10.29
N GLY A 104 12.37 9.04 10.18
CA GLY A 104 12.48 8.06 11.26
C GLY A 104 11.31 7.11 11.38
N MET A 105 11.54 6.00 12.05
CA MET A 105 10.60 4.88 12.18
C MET A 105 9.26 5.28 12.83
N ALA A 106 9.29 6.18 13.81
CA ALA A 106 8.06 6.63 14.47
C ALA A 106 7.18 7.42 13.49
N ARG A 107 7.80 8.29 12.69
CA ARG A 107 7.07 9.07 11.69
C ARG A 107 6.56 8.21 10.56
N ALA A 108 7.37 7.25 10.06
CA ALA A 108 6.93 6.28 9.06
C ALA A 108 5.64 5.56 9.47
N LYS A 109 5.56 5.14 10.74
CA LYS A 109 4.35 4.51 11.27
C LYS A 109 3.18 5.48 11.42
N ALA A 110 3.46 6.74 11.78
CA ALA A 110 2.42 7.77 11.95
C ALA A 110 1.78 8.12 10.61
N VAL A 111 2.54 8.37 9.55
CA VAL A 111 1.99 8.68 8.22
C VAL A 111 1.13 7.56 7.67
N ILE A 112 1.49 6.30 7.93
CA ILE A 112 0.68 5.14 7.57
C ILE A 112 -0.68 5.14 8.30
N GLN A 113 -0.72 5.63 9.55
CA GLN A 113 -1.95 5.73 10.33
C GLN A 113 -2.81 6.95 9.96
N GLU A 114 -2.20 8.00 9.41
CA GLU A 114 -2.87 9.20 8.91
C GLU A 114 -3.55 8.96 7.54
N ALA A 115 -3.15 7.90 6.83
CA ALA A 115 -3.71 7.55 5.53
C ALA A 115 -5.10 6.90 5.67
N ASP A 116 -6.05 7.36 4.85
CA ASP A 116 -7.39 6.77 4.73
C ASP A 116 -7.40 5.48 3.89
N PHE A 117 -6.26 5.15 3.30
CA PHE A 117 -6.04 3.95 2.49
C PHE A 117 -5.04 2.99 3.16
N PRO A 118 -5.15 1.69 2.93
CA PRO A 118 -4.24 0.72 3.53
C PRO A 118 -2.84 0.78 2.92
N TYR A 119 -1.83 0.50 3.76
CA TYR A 119 -0.48 0.15 3.31
C TYR A 119 -0.25 -1.35 3.42
N VAL A 120 0.57 -1.90 2.52
CA VAL A 120 1.00 -3.30 2.52
C VAL A 120 2.51 -3.42 2.40
N SER A 121 3.11 -4.36 3.14
CA SER A 121 4.51 -4.76 2.96
C SER A 121 4.69 -6.18 3.50
N CYS A 122 5.07 -7.12 2.65
CA CYS A 122 5.21 -8.51 3.04
C CYS A 122 6.57 -8.83 3.68
N ASN A 123 7.51 -7.89 3.66
CA ASN A 123 8.87 -8.08 4.16
C ASN A 123 9.30 -7.10 5.25
N TRP A 124 8.45 -6.16 5.67
CA TRP A 124 8.78 -5.31 6.81
C TRP A 124 8.38 -6.00 8.11
N VAL A 125 9.36 -6.63 8.74
CA VAL A 125 9.19 -7.47 9.94
C VAL A 125 9.74 -6.76 11.18
N ASP A 126 8.99 -6.78 12.27
CA ASP A 126 9.48 -6.42 13.60
C ASP A 126 10.12 -7.65 14.25
N LEU A 127 11.45 -7.66 14.34
CA LEU A 127 12.22 -8.78 14.88
C LEU A 127 11.99 -9.05 16.37
N ARG A 128 11.38 -8.11 17.09
CA ARG A 128 11.03 -8.30 18.51
C ARG A 128 9.81 -9.18 18.68
N THR A 129 8.91 -9.14 17.71
CA THR A 129 7.65 -9.88 17.71
C THR A 129 7.64 -11.05 16.72
N GLY A 130 8.47 -10.98 15.68
CA GLY A 130 8.49 -11.91 14.56
C GLY A 130 7.34 -11.71 13.56
N PHE A 131 6.55 -10.63 13.70
CA PHE A 131 5.42 -10.35 12.80
C PHE A 131 5.71 -9.21 11.84
N ASN A 132 5.05 -9.25 10.69
CA ASN A 132 5.05 -8.12 9.77
C ASN A 132 4.44 -6.88 10.43
N VAL A 133 5.06 -5.72 10.19
CA VAL A 133 4.57 -4.42 10.68
C VAL A 133 3.28 -4.02 9.96
N LEU A 134 3.15 -4.40 8.69
CA LEU A 134 2.00 -4.16 7.83
C LEU A 134 1.41 -5.48 7.32
N PRO A 135 0.14 -5.48 6.88
CA PRO A 135 -0.41 -6.60 6.14
C PRO A 135 0.43 -6.89 4.89
N SER A 136 0.67 -8.17 4.61
CA SER A 136 1.45 -8.58 3.44
C SER A 136 0.69 -8.39 2.13
N VAL A 137 -0.64 -8.45 2.19
CA VAL A 137 -1.52 -8.46 1.02
C VAL A 137 -2.83 -7.73 1.32
N LYS A 138 -3.34 -7.00 0.31
CA LYS A 138 -4.69 -6.46 0.29
C LYS A 138 -5.47 -7.03 -0.88
N PHE A 139 -6.69 -7.48 -0.63
CA PHE A 139 -7.61 -7.93 -1.66
C PHE A 139 -8.64 -6.87 -1.97
N PHE A 140 -8.90 -6.67 -3.27
CA PHE A 140 -10.01 -5.87 -3.77
C PHE A 140 -10.96 -6.75 -4.57
N PHE A 141 -12.24 -6.49 -4.43
CA PHE A 141 -13.29 -7.12 -5.23
C PHE A 141 -13.87 -6.04 -6.15
N VAL A 142 -13.43 -6.03 -7.38
CA VAL A 142 -13.75 -4.99 -8.36
C VAL A 142 -13.85 -5.61 -9.75
N GLY A 143 -14.80 -5.15 -10.57
CA GLY A 143 -15.02 -5.69 -11.91
C GLY A 143 -15.37 -7.18 -11.93
N GLY A 144 -16.06 -7.69 -10.90
CA GLY A 144 -16.34 -9.12 -10.76
C GLY A 144 -15.08 -9.98 -10.55
N ARG A 145 -13.94 -9.37 -10.19
CA ARG A 145 -12.65 -10.04 -9.97
C ARG A 145 -12.19 -9.86 -8.53
N LYS A 146 -11.48 -10.84 -8.01
CA LYS A 146 -10.69 -10.73 -6.79
C LYS A 146 -9.25 -10.45 -7.18
N ILE A 147 -8.76 -9.25 -6.86
CA ILE A 147 -7.40 -8.79 -7.17
C ILE A 147 -6.61 -8.72 -5.86
N ALA A 148 -5.44 -9.33 -5.84
CA ALA A 148 -4.52 -9.30 -4.71
C ALA A 148 -3.36 -8.34 -5.01
N PHE A 149 -3.09 -7.40 -4.12
CA PHE A 149 -1.90 -6.57 -4.14
C PHE A 149 -0.97 -7.01 -3.02
N VAL A 150 0.27 -7.29 -3.36
CA VAL A 150 1.35 -7.60 -2.42
C VAL A 150 2.35 -6.46 -2.47
N GLY A 151 2.63 -5.85 -1.32
CA GLY A 151 3.63 -4.80 -1.20
C GLY A 151 5.00 -5.40 -0.86
N VAL A 152 6.05 -4.84 -1.43
CA VAL A 152 7.43 -5.18 -1.12
C VAL A 152 8.20 -3.90 -0.90
N THR A 153 8.82 -3.75 0.27
CA THR A 153 9.73 -2.66 0.59
C THR A 153 11.16 -3.09 0.24
N THR A 154 11.89 -2.28 -0.53
CA THR A 154 13.24 -2.66 -0.96
C THR A 154 14.19 -2.88 0.24
N PRO A 155 14.95 -3.98 0.29
CA PRO A 155 15.98 -4.18 1.33
C PRO A 155 17.07 -3.12 1.31
N GLU A 156 17.30 -2.45 0.18
CA GLU A 156 18.25 -1.33 0.07
C GLU A 156 17.87 -0.14 0.96
N THR A 157 16.66 -0.11 1.49
CA THR A 157 16.21 0.91 2.45
C THR A 157 17.16 1.07 3.63
N PHE A 158 17.80 -0.01 4.08
CA PHE A 158 18.81 0.05 5.14
C PHE A 158 20.02 0.92 4.80
N THR A 159 20.35 1.04 3.52
CA THR A 159 21.50 1.83 3.04
C THR A 159 21.09 3.15 2.39
N LYS A 160 19.89 3.23 1.86
CA LYS A 160 19.35 4.43 1.21
C LYS A 160 18.70 5.41 2.20
N SER A 161 18.12 4.89 3.29
CA SER A 161 17.68 5.68 4.43
C SER A 161 18.73 5.65 5.55
N THR A 162 18.34 5.92 6.79
CA THR A 162 19.26 5.93 7.93
C THR A 162 19.19 4.59 8.69
N PRO A 163 20.25 3.76 8.67
CA PRO A 163 20.25 2.44 9.32
C PRO A 163 19.83 2.48 10.79
N ALA A 164 20.20 3.55 11.51
CA ALA A 164 19.88 3.73 12.94
C ALA A 164 18.37 3.76 13.24
N TYR A 165 17.51 4.05 12.24
CA TYR A 165 16.05 4.03 12.42
C TYR A 165 15.48 2.62 12.53
N PHE A 166 16.24 1.63 12.06
CA PHE A 166 15.88 0.21 12.09
C PHE A 166 16.51 -0.54 13.26
N MET A 167 17.25 0.17 14.12
CA MET A 167 18.06 -0.43 15.21
C MET A 167 17.54 -0.05 16.60
N ASP A 168 17.75 -0.96 17.55
CA ASP A 168 17.78 -0.61 18.96
C ASP A 168 19.15 -0.01 19.28
N LYS A 169 19.20 1.29 19.54
CA LYS A 169 20.44 2.03 19.82
C LYS A 169 21.13 1.55 21.10
N SER A 170 20.38 1.05 22.10
CA SER A 170 20.92 0.58 23.37
C SER A 170 21.65 -0.76 23.23
N GLN A 171 21.26 -1.57 22.24
CA GLN A 171 21.80 -2.91 22.04
C GLN A 171 22.61 -3.02 20.74
N SER A 172 22.73 -1.93 19.97
CA SER A 172 23.44 -1.88 18.68
C SER A 172 23.04 -3.01 17.72
N ARG A 173 21.74 -3.36 17.71
CA ARG A 173 21.20 -4.43 16.88
C ARG A 173 19.98 -3.96 16.10
N TYR A 174 19.78 -4.53 14.91
CA TYR A 174 18.55 -4.33 14.14
C TYR A 174 17.36 -4.92 14.88
N ILE A 175 16.24 -4.18 14.86
CA ILE A 175 14.94 -4.58 15.40
C ILE A 175 13.87 -4.65 14.32
N TYR A 176 14.22 -4.28 13.10
CA TYR A 176 13.40 -4.47 11.90
C TYR A 176 14.19 -5.18 10.81
N ASP A 177 13.52 -5.99 10.02
CA ASP A 177 14.05 -6.68 8.86
C ASP A 177 13.22 -6.33 7.62
N LEU A 178 13.90 -6.24 6.46
CA LEU A 178 13.31 -6.03 5.14
C LEU A 178 13.77 -7.13 4.17
N SER A 179 14.22 -8.27 4.69
CA SER A 179 14.74 -9.36 3.88
C SER A 179 13.66 -9.95 2.97
N LEU A 180 14.06 -10.30 1.75
CA LEU A 180 13.19 -10.98 0.78
C LEU A 180 13.27 -12.51 0.88
N ILE A 181 14.23 -13.06 1.62
CA ILE A 181 14.42 -14.52 1.70
C ILE A 181 13.26 -15.25 2.38
N HIS A 182 12.50 -14.54 3.23
CA HIS A 182 11.33 -15.10 3.91
C HIS A 182 10.06 -15.11 3.05
N ILE A 183 10.07 -14.47 1.86
CA ILE A 183 8.93 -14.37 0.97
C ILE A 183 8.89 -15.56 0.00
N SER A 184 10.03 -16.19 -0.28
CA SER A 184 10.20 -17.16 -1.36
C SER A 184 9.78 -18.59 -1.04
N GLU A 185 9.40 -18.90 0.20
CA GLU A 185 8.86 -20.21 0.54
C GLU A 185 7.34 -20.15 0.50
N PRO A 186 6.69 -20.68 -0.56
CA PRO A 186 5.29 -21.02 -0.44
C PRO A 186 5.21 -22.03 0.71
N THR A 187 4.40 -21.72 1.72
CA THR A 187 4.08 -22.68 2.79
C THR A 187 3.74 -23.99 2.13
N ARG A 188 4.68 -24.95 2.15
CA ARG A 188 4.36 -26.32 1.77
C ARG A 188 3.25 -26.77 2.69
N PRO A 189 2.09 -27.20 2.16
CA PRO A 189 1.14 -27.87 3.02
C PRO A 189 1.89 -29.05 3.64
N LEU A 190 2.02 -29.04 4.96
CA LEU A 190 2.41 -30.22 5.69
C LEU A 190 1.28 -31.24 5.50
N TYR A 191 1.44 -32.11 4.49
CA TYR A 191 0.66 -33.33 4.45
C TYR A 191 1.18 -34.20 5.59
N ILE A 192 0.40 -34.27 6.65
CA ILE A 192 0.47 -35.36 7.64
C ILE A 192 -0.41 -36.49 7.12
#